data_73da8deb25de277bcab42d4c93ca3eb0
#
_entry.id   73da8deb25de277bcab42d4c93ca3eb0
#
_cell.length_a   1.000
_cell.length_b   1.000
_cell.length_c   1.000
_cell.angle_alpha   90.00
_cell.angle_beta   90.00
_cell.angle_gamma   90.00
#
_symmetry.space_group_name_H-M   'P 1'
#
loop_
_entity.id
_entity.type
_entity.pdbx_description
1 polymer ?
#
loop_
_entity_poly.entity_id
_entity_poly.type
_entity_poly.pdbx_seq_one_letter_code
_entity_poly.pdbx_strand_id
1 'polypeptide(L)'
;TFAAPLPKGDGAEPRVMVVMEFEKYVFATTHLDHVSTLAQAGQVDEINKVIEREFGGSKKPVFLGSDFNARPDSPTISKLKTGWTVLTPHGASDFTHSSQAPNKCIDYILLWNGNGAKCDVVGTKIMLDFNKGDIKRASDHIPVLVDVKF
;
A
#
# COMPACT_ATOMS: atom_id res chain seq x y z
N THR A 1 -6.42 11.48 13.04
CA THR A 1 -6.59 11.24 11.59
C THR A 1 -6.42 12.52 10.83
N PHE A 2 -5.71 12.48 9.70
CA PHE A 2 -5.58 13.59 8.77
C PHE A 2 -5.50 13.09 7.32
N ALA A 3 -5.66 14.00 6.37
CA ALA A 3 -5.49 13.74 4.94
C ALA A 3 -4.40 14.64 4.37
N ALA A 4 -3.59 14.08 3.46
CA ALA A 4 -2.54 14.80 2.74
C ALA A 4 -2.79 14.68 1.23
N PRO A 5 -2.96 15.79 0.50
CA PRO A 5 -3.09 15.75 -0.95
C PRO A 5 -1.77 15.27 -1.57
N LEU A 6 -1.88 14.43 -2.58
CA LEU A 6 -0.73 13.97 -3.36
C LEU A 6 -0.67 14.74 -4.69
N PRO A 7 0.53 15.00 -5.20
CA PRO A 7 0.68 15.76 -6.45
C PRO A 7 0.03 14.99 -7.61
N LYS A 8 -0.77 15.70 -8.42
CA LYS A 8 -1.34 15.13 -9.63
C LYS A 8 -0.27 14.92 -10.72
N GLY A 9 0.66 15.89 -10.85
CA GLY A 9 1.62 15.89 -11.95
C GLY A 9 0.91 15.77 -13.30
N ASP A 10 1.39 14.89 -14.15
CA ASP A 10 0.80 14.51 -15.44
C ASP A 10 -0.20 13.35 -15.35
N GLY A 11 -0.58 12.97 -14.12
CA GLY A 11 -1.55 11.91 -13.87
C GLY A 11 -2.98 12.26 -14.25
N ALA A 12 -3.86 11.26 -14.19
CA ALA A 12 -5.26 11.40 -14.58
C ALA A 12 -6.07 12.22 -13.55
N GLU A 13 -5.88 11.95 -12.27
CA GLU A 13 -6.75 12.44 -11.19
C GLU A 13 -5.96 12.97 -9.99
N PRO A 14 -6.53 13.93 -9.23
CA PRO A 14 -6.01 14.26 -7.91
C PRO A 14 -6.09 13.03 -6.98
N ARG A 15 -5.02 12.79 -6.22
CA ARG A 15 -4.94 11.70 -5.24
C ARG A 15 -4.73 12.25 -3.84
N VAL A 16 -5.07 11.45 -2.84
CA VAL A 16 -4.95 11.81 -1.44
C VAL A 16 -4.47 10.60 -0.63
N MET A 17 -3.63 10.85 0.36
CA MET A 17 -3.31 9.87 1.39
C MET A 17 -4.10 10.22 2.65
N VAL A 18 -4.75 9.24 3.26
CA VAL A 18 -5.37 9.36 4.58
C VAL A 18 -4.53 8.62 5.59
N VAL A 19 -4.27 9.25 6.73
CA VAL A 19 -3.47 8.69 7.81
C VAL A 19 -4.28 8.65 9.09
N MET A 20 -4.28 7.49 9.74
CA MET A 20 -4.90 7.24 11.04
C MET A 20 -3.83 6.81 12.04
N GLU A 21 -3.67 7.57 13.11
CA GLU A 21 -2.81 7.20 14.23
C GLU A 21 -3.65 6.51 15.31
N PHE A 22 -3.23 5.32 15.67
CA PHE A 22 -3.77 4.53 16.78
C PHE A 22 -2.82 4.56 17.97
N GLU A 23 -3.22 3.98 19.08
CA GLU A 23 -2.40 3.93 20.29
C GLU A 23 -1.03 3.27 20.03
N LYS A 24 -1.01 2.16 19.30
CA LYS A 24 0.18 1.31 19.11
C LYS A 24 0.80 1.38 17.71
N TYR A 25 0.10 1.88 16.71
CA TYR A 25 0.56 1.92 15.33
C TYR A 25 -0.07 3.06 14.54
N VAL A 26 0.45 3.29 13.36
CA VAL A 26 -0.12 4.23 12.36
C VAL A 26 -0.51 3.43 11.14
N PHE A 27 -1.67 3.73 10.55
CA PHE A 27 -2.10 3.17 9.29
C PHE A 27 -2.39 4.28 8.28
N ALA A 28 -1.75 4.22 7.14
CA ALA A 28 -1.99 5.11 6.01
C ALA A 28 -2.61 4.33 4.84
N THR A 29 -3.43 5.00 4.07
CA THR A 29 -3.99 4.46 2.83
C THR A 29 -4.05 5.53 1.75
N THR A 30 -3.93 5.11 0.51
CA THR A 30 -4.03 5.96 -0.67
C THR A 30 -4.55 5.15 -1.86
N HIS A 31 -4.55 5.74 -3.04
CA HIS A 31 -4.74 5.07 -4.33
C HIS A 31 -3.90 5.84 -5.36
N LEU A 32 -2.79 5.28 -5.81
CA LEU A 32 -1.89 5.98 -6.71
C LEU A 32 -2.48 6.16 -8.11
N ASP A 33 -1.91 7.06 -8.87
CA ASP A 33 -2.34 7.31 -10.26
C ASP A 33 -2.24 6.01 -11.10
N HIS A 34 -3.19 5.83 -12.01
CA HIS A 34 -3.29 4.61 -12.83
C HIS A 34 -2.74 4.78 -14.25
N VAL A 35 -2.34 6.00 -14.63
CA VAL A 35 -1.93 6.34 -16.00
C VAL A 35 -0.45 6.66 -16.08
N SER A 36 0.08 7.45 -15.13
CA SER A 36 1.43 7.99 -15.21
C SER A 36 2.35 7.46 -14.12
N THR A 37 3.41 6.76 -14.54
CA THR A 37 4.50 6.34 -13.65
C THR A 37 5.25 7.54 -13.06
N LEU A 38 5.33 8.66 -13.79
CA LEU A 38 5.96 9.89 -13.30
C LEU A 38 5.10 10.53 -12.18
N ALA A 39 3.78 10.57 -12.36
CA ALA A 39 2.87 11.01 -11.30
C ALA A 39 2.96 10.10 -10.07
N GLN A 40 2.98 8.76 -10.25
CA GLN A 40 3.20 7.81 -9.16
C GLN A 40 4.51 8.10 -8.41
N ALA A 41 5.61 8.37 -9.13
CA ALA A 41 6.90 8.69 -8.50
C ALA A 41 6.82 9.94 -7.62
N GLY A 42 6.18 11.01 -8.08
CA GLY A 42 5.93 12.22 -7.29
C GLY A 42 5.00 11.98 -6.09
N GLN A 43 4.00 11.13 -6.25
CA GLN A 43 3.10 10.73 -5.16
C GLN A 43 3.86 9.95 -4.07
N VAL A 44 4.74 9.03 -4.45
CA VAL A 44 5.60 8.30 -3.50
C VAL A 44 6.54 9.25 -2.76
N ASP A 45 7.12 10.25 -3.43
CA ASP A 45 7.98 11.26 -2.79
C ASP A 45 7.19 12.05 -1.73
N GLU A 46 5.97 12.48 -2.03
CA GLU A 46 5.15 13.21 -1.08
C GLU A 46 4.68 12.32 0.09
N ILE A 47 4.33 11.05 -0.16
CA ILE A 47 4.04 10.08 0.90
C ILE A 47 5.22 9.98 1.86
N ASN A 48 6.43 9.75 1.34
CA ASN A 48 7.64 9.64 2.16
C ASN A 48 7.90 10.90 2.98
N LYS A 49 7.78 12.07 2.37
CA LYS A 49 7.97 13.37 3.02
C LYS A 49 6.97 13.61 4.16
N VAL A 50 5.69 13.31 3.93
CA VAL A 50 4.65 13.46 4.96
C VAL A 50 4.88 12.49 6.11
N ILE A 51 5.12 11.21 5.81
CA ILE A 51 5.34 10.18 6.85
C ILE A 51 6.60 10.48 7.67
N GLU A 52 7.69 10.90 7.04
CA GLU A 52 8.91 11.30 7.74
C GLU A 52 8.67 12.51 8.66
N ARG A 53 8.01 13.55 8.15
CA ARG A 53 7.71 14.76 8.92
C ARG A 53 6.86 14.47 10.16
N GLU A 54 5.81 13.63 10.02
CA GLU A 54 4.84 13.38 11.09
C GLU A 54 5.32 12.28 12.06
N PHE A 55 6.05 11.28 11.58
CA PHE A 55 6.36 10.07 12.35
C PHE A 55 7.84 9.72 12.43
N GLY A 56 8.75 10.53 11.88
CA GLY A 56 10.20 10.28 11.94
C GLY A 56 10.76 10.16 13.37
N GLY A 57 10.18 10.90 14.32
CA GLY A 57 10.50 10.79 15.76
C GLY A 57 9.67 9.75 16.53
N SER A 58 8.71 9.07 15.89
CA SER A 58 7.83 8.09 16.54
C SER A 58 8.51 6.72 16.65
N LYS A 59 8.11 5.92 17.63
CA LYS A 59 8.47 4.50 17.75
C LYS A 59 7.38 3.55 17.26
N LYS A 60 6.23 4.10 16.85
CA LYS A 60 5.11 3.29 16.37
C LYS A 60 5.42 2.76 14.95
N PRO A 61 5.14 1.49 14.64
CA PRO A 61 5.18 1.02 13.27
C PRO A 61 4.16 1.77 12.41
N VAL A 62 4.57 2.16 11.22
CA VAL A 62 3.73 2.86 10.23
C VAL A 62 3.49 1.92 9.06
N PHE A 63 2.23 1.60 8.82
CA PHE A 63 1.80 0.76 7.71
C PHE A 63 1.16 1.61 6.60
N LEU A 64 1.35 1.20 5.35
CA LEU A 64 0.71 1.78 4.18
C LEU A 64 0.04 0.66 3.38
N GLY A 65 -1.30 0.65 3.38
CA GLY A 65 -2.10 -0.29 2.57
C GLY A 65 -2.78 0.44 1.42
N SER A 66 -2.61 -0.04 0.17
CA SER A 66 -3.09 0.70 -0.99
C SER A 66 -3.24 -0.19 -2.23
N ASP A 67 -4.10 0.26 -3.17
CA ASP A 67 -3.91 0.03 -4.60
C ASP A 67 -2.84 1.02 -5.11
N PHE A 68 -1.71 0.50 -5.52
CA PHE A 68 -0.60 1.29 -6.04
C PHE A 68 -0.63 1.43 -7.57
N ASN A 69 -1.55 0.76 -8.26
CA ASN A 69 -1.59 0.69 -9.73
C ASN A 69 -0.24 0.32 -10.37
N ALA A 70 0.58 -0.43 -9.65
CA ALA A 70 1.97 -0.70 -9.99
C ALA A 70 2.31 -2.18 -9.74
N ARG A 71 2.90 -2.85 -10.72
CA ARG A 71 3.34 -4.25 -10.60
C ARG A 71 4.61 -4.36 -9.75
N PRO A 72 4.93 -5.56 -9.19
CA PRO A 72 6.08 -5.76 -8.30
C PRO A 72 7.45 -5.37 -8.91
N ASP A 73 7.58 -5.47 -10.22
CA ASP A 73 8.79 -5.16 -11.01
C ASP A 73 8.81 -3.71 -11.54
N SER A 74 7.81 -2.91 -11.21
CA SER A 74 7.69 -1.52 -11.69
C SER A 74 8.69 -0.58 -11.00
N PRO A 75 9.03 0.56 -11.66
CA PRO A 75 9.83 1.63 -11.03
C PRO A 75 9.20 2.16 -9.74
N THR A 76 7.87 2.24 -9.66
CA THR A 76 7.11 2.72 -8.50
C THR A 76 7.32 1.83 -7.28
N ILE A 77 7.18 0.51 -7.43
CA ILE A 77 7.43 -0.44 -6.33
C ILE A 77 8.91 -0.50 -5.98
N SER A 78 9.80 -0.41 -6.96
CA SER A 78 11.26 -0.31 -6.72
C SER A 78 11.60 0.93 -5.88
N LYS A 79 10.98 2.08 -6.18
CA LYS A 79 11.15 3.32 -5.41
C LYS A 79 10.60 3.19 -3.99
N LEU A 80 9.41 2.61 -3.79
CA LEU A 80 8.86 2.36 -2.46
C LEU A 80 9.78 1.47 -1.61
N LYS A 81 10.35 0.42 -2.19
CA LYS A 81 11.26 -0.50 -1.49
C LYS A 81 12.53 0.15 -0.96
N THR A 82 12.89 1.36 -1.34
CA THR A 82 14.02 2.09 -0.75
C THR A 82 13.76 2.53 0.69
N GLY A 83 12.50 2.74 1.08
CA GLY A 83 12.11 3.19 2.41
C GLY A 83 11.04 2.33 3.10
N TRP A 84 10.50 1.34 2.39
CA TRP A 84 9.40 0.49 2.86
C TRP A 84 9.69 -0.98 2.63
N THR A 85 9.22 -1.84 3.53
CA THR A 85 9.22 -3.29 3.37
C THR A 85 7.82 -3.74 2.95
N VAL A 86 7.71 -4.44 1.82
CA VAL A 86 6.44 -5.04 1.36
C VAL A 86 6.16 -6.28 2.21
N LEU A 87 5.00 -6.30 2.86
CA LEU A 87 4.58 -7.38 3.77
C LEU A 87 3.67 -8.41 3.09
N THR A 88 2.92 -8.00 2.06
CA THR A 88 2.01 -8.89 1.31
C THR A 88 2.75 -9.76 0.31
N PRO A 89 2.19 -10.93 -0.07
CA PRO A 89 2.70 -11.71 -1.20
C PRO A 89 2.75 -10.86 -2.48
N HIS A 90 3.84 -10.96 -3.24
CA HIS A 90 4.04 -10.20 -4.46
C HIS A 90 4.93 -10.95 -5.49
N GLY A 91 4.80 -12.26 -5.53
CA GLY A 91 5.42 -13.13 -6.53
C GLY A 91 4.66 -13.12 -7.87
N ALA A 92 5.13 -13.91 -8.80
CA ALA A 92 4.65 -13.94 -10.19
C ALA A 92 3.17 -14.36 -10.35
N SER A 93 2.60 -15.05 -9.35
CA SER A 93 1.22 -15.53 -9.33
C SER A 93 0.36 -14.92 -8.21
N ASP A 94 0.90 -13.98 -7.44
CA ASP A 94 0.22 -13.35 -6.31
C ASP A 94 -0.68 -12.19 -6.79
N PHE A 95 -1.68 -12.54 -7.61
CA PHE A 95 -2.54 -11.56 -8.24
C PHE A 95 -3.60 -11.03 -7.28
N THR A 96 -3.81 -9.70 -7.34
CA THR A 96 -4.81 -8.97 -6.54
C THR A 96 -5.88 -8.29 -7.40
N HIS A 97 -5.71 -8.28 -8.74
CA HIS A 97 -6.63 -7.74 -9.73
C HIS A 97 -6.53 -8.56 -11.05
N SER A 98 -7.59 -8.81 -11.85
CA SER A 98 -8.98 -8.59 -11.49
C SER A 98 -9.51 -9.81 -10.71
N SER A 99 -10.54 -9.62 -9.88
CA SER A 99 -11.15 -10.70 -9.10
C SER A 99 -11.77 -11.79 -9.96
N GLN A 100 -12.25 -11.46 -11.18
CA GLN A 100 -12.86 -12.41 -12.11
C GLN A 100 -11.84 -13.19 -12.95
N ALA A 101 -10.73 -12.55 -13.31
CA ALA A 101 -9.63 -13.13 -14.10
C ALA A 101 -8.29 -12.57 -13.60
N PRO A 102 -7.77 -13.06 -12.46
CA PRO A 102 -6.58 -12.50 -11.82
C PRO A 102 -5.36 -12.52 -12.73
N ASN A 103 -4.72 -11.37 -12.94
CA ASN A 103 -3.59 -11.23 -13.88
C ASN A 103 -2.53 -10.19 -13.50
N LYS A 104 -2.71 -9.48 -12.38
CA LYS A 104 -1.74 -8.51 -11.87
C LYS A 104 -1.81 -8.37 -10.35
N CYS A 105 -0.65 -8.14 -9.74
CA CYS A 105 -0.48 -7.76 -8.36
C CYS A 105 -0.26 -6.25 -8.32
N ILE A 106 -1.17 -5.50 -7.71
CA ILE A 106 -1.11 -4.03 -7.62
C ILE A 106 -1.52 -3.49 -6.25
N ASP A 107 -2.00 -4.36 -5.36
CA ASP A 107 -2.41 -4.04 -4.00
C ASP A 107 -1.39 -4.59 -3.00
N TYR A 108 -0.92 -3.73 -2.11
CA TYR A 108 0.12 -4.11 -1.14
C TYR A 108 -0.17 -3.51 0.23
N ILE A 109 0.41 -4.15 1.26
CA ILE A 109 0.60 -3.57 2.59
C ILE A 109 2.10 -3.51 2.86
N LEU A 110 2.58 -2.33 3.24
CA LEU A 110 3.99 -2.07 3.48
C LEU A 110 4.20 -1.57 4.90
N LEU A 111 5.41 -1.83 5.45
CA LEU A 111 5.91 -1.25 6.70
C LEU A 111 6.99 -0.21 6.36
N TRP A 112 6.88 0.96 6.96
CA TRP A 112 7.88 2.01 6.85
C TRP A 112 9.14 1.71 7.69
N ASN A 113 10.32 1.88 7.08
CA ASN A 113 11.59 1.54 7.72
C ASN A 113 12.27 2.75 8.40
N GLY A 114 11.79 3.99 8.14
CA GLY A 114 12.51 5.22 8.47
C GLY A 114 12.68 5.47 9.97
N ASN A 115 11.73 5.06 10.82
CA ASN A 115 11.83 5.20 12.28
C ASN A 115 12.40 3.97 13.00
N GLY A 116 12.79 2.93 12.25
CA GLY A 116 13.36 1.69 12.78
C GLY A 116 12.36 0.78 13.54
N ALA A 117 11.06 1.10 13.50
CA ALA A 117 10.03 0.22 14.06
C ALA A 117 9.98 -1.10 13.27
N LYS A 118 9.71 -2.20 13.98
CA LYS A 118 9.67 -3.55 13.40
C LYS A 118 8.36 -4.23 13.74
N CYS A 119 7.96 -5.18 12.91
CA CYS A 119 6.90 -6.12 13.23
C CYS A 119 7.28 -7.52 12.72
N ASP A 120 6.73 -8.53 13.37
CA ASP A 120 6.81 -9.91 12.91
C ASP A 120 5.57 -10.21 12.06
N VAL A 121 5.77 -10.65 10.83
CA VAL A 121 4.67 -11.13 9.98
C VAL A 121 4.32 -12.56 10.42
N VAL A 122 3.14 -12.72 11.00
CA VAL A 122 2.63 -14.00 11.50
C VAL A 122 1.92 -14.79 10.39
N GLY A 123 1.27 -14.07 9.48
CA GLY A 123 0.59 -14.66 8.33
C GLY A 123 0.26 -13.64 7.25
N THR A 124 0.18 -14.10 6.01
CA THR A 124 -0.26 -13.30 4.87
C THR A 124 -1.21 -14.10 4.00
N LYS A 125 -2.18 -13.43 3.36
CA LYS A 125 -3.13 -14.09 2.47
C LYS A 125 -3.63 -13.12 1.39
N ILE A 126 -3.75 -13.64 0.17
CA ILE A 126 -4.62 -13.09 -0.88
C ILE A 126 -5.93 -13.88 -0.80
N MET A 127 -7.02 -13.19 -0.51
CA MET A 127 -8.28 -13.82 -0.11
C MET A 127 -9.14 -14.14 -1.34
N LEU A 128 -8.86 -15.28 -1.97
CA LEU A 128 -9.63 -15.76 -3.13
C LEU A 128 -11.03 -16.30 -2.77
N ASP A 129 -11.19 -16.70 -1.50
CA ASP A 129 -12.45 -17.28 -1.00
C ASP A 129 -12.93 -16.57 0.28
N PHE A 130 -14.22 -16.32 0.37
CA PHE A 130 -14.93 -15.92 1.58
C PHE A 130 -15.89 -17.03 2.02
N ASN A 131 -16.01 -17.24 3.33
CA ASN A 131 -16.98 -18.17 3.89
C ASN A 131 -18.44 -17.77 3.60
N LYS A 132 -18.67 -16.47 3.36
CA LYS A 132 -19.98 -15.90 2.99
C LYS A 132 -19.77 -14.77 1.98
N GLY A 133 -20.42 -14.90 0.83
CA GLY A 133 -20.33 -13.89 -0.22
C GLY A 133 -19.54 -14.35 -1.45
N ASP A 134 -19.54 -13.51 -2.47
CA ASP A 134 -18.87 -13.73 -3.74
C ASP A 134 -17.91 -12.57 -4.00
N ILE A 135 -16.61 -12.84 -3.92
CA ILE A 135 -15.57 -11.85 -4.11
C ILE A 135 -15.64 -11.19 -5.49
N LYS A 136 -16.03 -11.98 -6.51
CA LYS A 136 -16.13 -11.51 -7.91
C LYS A 136 -17.24 -10.49 -8.12
N ARG A 137 -18.18 -10.42 -7.16
CA ARG A 137 -19.28 -9.45 -7.15
C ARG A 137 -19.05 -8.30 -6.18
N ALA A 138 -18.20 -8.52 -5.17
CA ALA A 138 -17.94 -7.52 -4.15
C ALA A 138 -17.01 -6.41 -4.66
N SER A 139 -16.00 -6.76 -5.46
CA SER A 139 -15.00 -5.85 -6.01
C SER A 139 -14.33 -6.48 -7.23
N ASP A 140 -13.74 -5.67 -8.08
CA ASP A 140 -12.79 -6.09 -9.12
C ASP A 140 -11.39 -6.36 -8.56
N HIS A 141 -11.13 -6.02 -7.29
CA HIS A 141 -9.91 -6.39 -6.57
C HIS A 141 -10.13 -7.58 -5.64
N ILE A 142 -9.03 -8.26 -5.33
CA ILE A 142 -8.97 -9.37 -4.37
C ILE A 142 -8.33 -8.82 -3.09
N PRO A 143 -8.97 -8.95 -1.92
CA PRO A 143 -8.43 -8.45 -0.67
C PRO A 143 -7.09 -9.08 -0.31
N VAL A 144 -6.19 -8.27 0.23
CA VAL A 144 -4.92 -8.70 0.80
C VAL A 144 -4.96 -8.56 2.31
N LEU A 145 -4.35 -9.49 3.02
CA LEU A 145 -4.33 -9.54 4.47
C LEU A 145 -2.92 -9.83 4.96
N VAL A 146 -2.53 -9.14 6.03
CA VAL A 146 -1.30 -9.39 6.77
C VAL A 146 -1.61 -9.40 8.26
N ASP A 147 -1.26 -10.47 8.94
CA ASP A 147 -1.27 -10.56 10.40
C ASP A 147 0.13 -10.21 10.93
N VAL A 148 0.20 -9.23 11.82
CA VAL A 148 1.46 -8.74 12.38
C VAL A 148 1.45 -8.72 13.90
N LYS A 149 2.64 -8.91 14.47
CA LYS A 149 2.93 -8.73 15.88
C LYS A 149 4.00 -7.65 16.07
N PHE A 150 3.79 -6.70 16.97
CA PHE A 150 4.71 -5.61 17.31
C PHE A 150 4.55 -5.12 18.73
#